data_deb11e2311203b1fad65f5b4ecabb8ef
#
_entry.id   deb11e2311203b1fad65f5b4ecabb8ef
#
_cell.length_a   1.000
_cell.length_b   1.000
_cell.length_c   1.000
_cell.angle_alpha   90.00
_cell.angle_beta   90.00
_cell.angle_gamma   90.00
#
_symmetry.space_group_name_H-M   'P 1'
#
loop_
_entity.id
_entity.type
_entity.pdbx_description
1 polymer ?
#
loop_
_entity_poly.entity_id
_entity_poly.type
_entity_poly.pdbx_seq_one_letter_code
_entity_poly.pdbx_strand_id
1 'polypeptide(L)'
;MATNGGSVKKKILLKGPLLTRSGYGEQARFALRSLRSREDIFDIFIQPLQWGKTSWSTDMTDERIWIDQTIEKTIGHIQQGGQFDMSLQVTIPNEFQRLAPMNIGYTAGIETTKIAHQWIQKANEMNKIIVVSNHSKHIFQNTEYQAQNTQTGEQVTLRTQVPIEAVNYPVKTFDDLPELELNVTTPFNFLTVAQFGPRKNIQNTIKWFVE
;
A
#
# COMPACT_ATOMS: atom_id res chain seq x y z
N MET A 1 4.81 8.02 45.06
CA MET A 1 5.54 8.29 43.81
C MET A 1 5.11 7.22 42.81
N ALA A 2 4.25 7.58 41.88
CA ALA A 2 3.81 6.65 40.82
C ALA A 2 4.90 6.62 39.75
N THR A 3 5.56 5.50 39.60
CA THR A 3 6.48 5.24 38.50
C THR A 3 5.68 5.18 37.20
N ASN A 4 5.81 6.22 36.38
CA ASN A 4 5.34 6.24 35.02
C ASN A 4 6.09 5.18 34.23
N GLY A 5 5.57 3.96 34.22
CA GLY A 5 6.01 2.88 33.34
C GLY A 5 5.54 3.17 31.92
N GLY A 6 6.22 4.09 31.23
CA GLY A 6 6.00 4.30 29.81
C GLY A 6 6.26 3.00 29.07
N SER A 7 5.21 2.41 28.50
CA SER A 7 5.36 1.19 27.68
C SER A 7 6.34 1.48 26.56
N VAL A 8 7.36 0.62 26.38
CA VAL A 8 8.33 0.76 25.32
C VAL A 8 7.58 0.68 23.98
N LYS A 9 7.71 1.76 23.17
CA LYS A 9 7.07 1.81 21.85
C LYS A 9 7.56 0.70 20.96
N LYS A 10 6.67 0.12 20.16
CA LYS A 10 7.01 -0.89 19.15
C LYS A 10 7.64 -0.23 17.94
N LYS A 11 8.81 -0.69 17.54
CA LYS A 11 9.50 -0.22 16.32
C LYS A 11 8.83 -0.82 15.10
N ILE A 12 8.17 0.02 14.31
CA ILE A 12 7.49 -0.41 13.09
C ILE A 12 8.17 0.14 11.85
N LEU A 13 8.54 -0.75 10.92
CA LEU A 13 9.06 -0.38 9.61
C LEU A 13 7.91 -0.30 8.61
N LEU A 14 7.59 0.91 8.14
CA LEU A 14 6.69 1.13 7.01
C LEU A 14 7.49 1.10 5.72
N LYS A 15 7.31 0.05 4.92
CA LYS A 15 7.91 -0.09 3.59
C LYS A 15 6.87 0.21 2.53
N GLY A 16 7.12 1.18 1.65
CA GLY A 16 6.18 1.54 0.61
C GLY A 16 6.62 2.73 -0.24
N PRO A 17 5.89 3.05 -1.33
CA PRO A 17 6.26 4.11 -2.26
C PRO A 17 5.80 5.51 -1.81
N LEU A 18 6.04 5.89 -0.55
CA LEU A 18 5.53 7.11 0.08
C LEU A 18 5.87 8.41 -0.66
N LEU A 19 7.00 8.42 -1.38
CA LEU A 19 7.48 9.60 -2.12
C LEU A 19 6.92 9.69 -3.53
N THR A 20 6.19 8.69 -4.02
CA THR A 20 5.74 8.63 -5.42
C THR A 20 4.36 9.25 -5.63
N ARG A 21 4.17 9.86 -6.81
CA ARG A 21 2.86 10.33 -7.28
C ARG A 21 2.10 9.18 -7.94
N SER A 22 1.68 8.21 -7.13
CA SER A 22 0.95 7.02 -7.56
C SER A 22 -0.17 6.66 -6.58
N GLY A 23 -1.10 5.79 -7.00
CA GLY A 23 -2.14 5.26 -6.12
C GLY A 23 -1.56 4.51 -4.92
N TYR A 24 -0.53 3.70 -5.14
CA TYR A 24 0.19 3.04 -4.03
C TYR A 24 0.97 4.03 -3.16
N GLY A 25 1.47 5.14 -3.73
CA GLY A 25 2.07 6.23 -2.95
C GLY A 25 1.06 6.86 -2.00
N GLU A 26 -0.15 7.14 -2.46
CA GLU A 26 -1.22 7.67 -1.60
C GLU A 26 -1.66 6.64 -0.56
N GLN A 27 -1.79 5.37 -0.93
CA GLN A 27 -2.08 4.28 0.02
C GLN A 27 -1.01 4.17 1.12
N ALA A 28 0.27 4.30 0.75
CA ALA A 28 1.37 4.29 1.72
C ALA A 28 1.33 5.52 2.66
N ARG A 29 0.97 6.70 2.15
CA ARG A 29 0.76 7.89 2.99
C ARG A 29 -0.46 7.76 3.90
N PHE A 30 -1.54 7.13 3.48
CA PHE A 30 -2.66 6.80 4.36
C PHE A 30 -2.25 5.86 5.50
N ALA A 31 -1.48 4.81 5.19
CA ALA A 31 -0.93 3.92 6.20
C ALA A 31 -0.02 4.68 7.19
N LEU A 32 0.83 5.59 6.66
CA LEU A 32 1.68 6.45 7.49
C LEU A 32 0.86 7.32 8.45
N ARG A 33 -0.16 8.01 7.95
CA ARG A 33 -1.03 8.89 8.78
C ARG A 33 -1.73 8.09 9.87
N SER A 34 -2.17 6.85 9.55
CA SER A 34 -2.74 5.93 10.53
C SER A 34 -1.73 5.53 11.61
N LEU A 35 -0.50 5.23 11.26
CA LEU A 35 0.55 4.93 12.25
C LEU A 35 0.91 6.16 13.08
N ARG A 36 0.99 7.34 12.47
CA ARG A 36 1.28 8.60 13.17
C ARG A 36 0.21 8.99 14.18
N SER A 37 -1.05 8.63 13.94
CA SER A 37 -2.12 8.85 14.92
C SER A 37 -1.94 8.01 16.20
N ARG A 38 -1.02 7.05 16.18
CA ARG A 38 -0.69 6.16 17.29
C ARG A 38 0.80 6.17 17.61
N GLU A 39 1.44 7.32 17.52
CA GLU A 39 2.83 7.52 17.98
C GLU A 39 3.00 7.29 19.49
N ASP A 40 1.91 7.18 20.24
CA ASP A 40 1.91 6.74 21.63
C ASP A 40 2.44 5.31 21.80
N ILE A 41 2.17 4.44 20.84
CA ILE A 41 2.56 3.02 20.87
C ILE A 41 3.60 2.63 19.81
N PHE A 42 3.76 3.40 18.73
CA PHE A 42 4.69 3.12 17.65
C PHE A 42 5.87 4.09 17.62
N ASP A 43 7.05 3.54 17.43
CA ASP A 43 8.24 4.23 16.96
C ASP A 43 8.41 3.91 15.46
N ILE A 44 8.12 4.90 14.60
CA ILE A 44 7.94 4.68 13.16
C ILE A 44 9.28 4.84 12.45
N PHE A 45 9.54 3.93 11.52
CA PHE A 45 10.65 3.91 10.58
C PHE A 45 10.12 3.76 9.16
N ILE A 46 10.82 4.32 8.15
CA ILE A 46 10.36 4.31 6.76
C ILE A 46 11.45 3.76 5.85
N GLN A 47 11.03 2.80 4.99
CA GLN A 47 11.82 2.34 3.84
C GLN A 47 11.07 2.71 2.57
N PRO A 48 11.51 3.75 1.83
CA PRO A 48 10.84 4.14 0.61
C PRO A 48 11.06 3.13 -0.51
N LEU A 49 10.04 2.94 -1.34
CA LEU A 49 10.11 2.15 -2.57
C LEU A 49 9.94 3.07 -3.78
N GLN A 50 10.65 2.75 -4.86
CA GLN A 50 10.34 3.29 -6.16
C GLN A 50 9.14 2.54 -6.75
N TRP A 51 8.24 3.26 -7.44
CA TRP A 51 7.05 2.67 -8.03
C TRP A 51 7.05 2.85 -9.55
N GLY A 52 7.59 1.87 -10.24
CA GLY A 52 7.71 1.89 -11.71
C GLY A 52 8.38 3.17 -12.22
N LYS A 53 7.77 3.79 -13.23
CA LYS A 53 8.23 5.05 -13.84
C LYS A 53 7.48 6.29 -13.31
N THR A 54 6.88 6.20 -12.12
CA THR A 54 6.17 7.34 -11.53
C THR A 54 7.14 8.40 -11.01
N SER A 55 6.73 9.67 -11.12
CA SER A 55 7.50 10.78 -10.54
C SER A 55 7.39 10.78 -9.03
N TRP A 56 8.39 11.36 -8.37
CA TRP A 56 8.32 11.64 -6.95
C TRP A 56 7.60 12.95 -6.67
N SER A 57 6.99 13.06 -5.49
CA SER A 57 6.49 14.34 -5.00
C SER A 57 7.67 15.25 -4.68
N THR A 58 7.63 16.45 -5.23
CA THR A 58 8.66 17.49 -5.00
C THR A 58 8.20 18.56 -4.02
N ASP A 59 6.91 18.51 -3.64
CA ASP A 59 6.32 19.52 -2.76
C ASP A 59 6.85 19.32 -1.34
N MET A 60 7.48 20.35 -0.78
CA MET A 60 8.07 20.36 0.56
C MET A 60 7.01 20.70 1.62
N THR A 61 6.03 19.80 1.76
CA THR A 61 5.02 19.86 2.83
C THR A 61 5.60 19.36 4.15
N ASP A 62 4.95 19.70 5.28
CA ASP A 62 5.35 19.20 6.61
C ASP A 62 5.37 17.67 6.66
N GLU A 63 4.41 17.00 5.99
CA GLU A 63 4.39 15.54 5.86
C GLU A 63 5.63 15.04 5.10
N ARG A 64 6.02 15.71 4.03
CA ARG A 64 7.19 15.34 3.23
C ARG A 64 8.49 15.51 4.04
N ILE A 65 8.66 16.63 4.73
CA ILE A 65 9.81 16.89 5.60
C ILE A 65 9.90 15.82 6.69
N TRP A 66 8.77 15.48 7.31
CA TRP A 66 8.71 14.44 8.33
C TRP A 66 9.11 13.05 7.76
N ILE A 67 8.67 12.72 6.54
CA ILE A 67 9.04 11.47 5.86
C ILE A 67 10.55 11.42 5.64
N ASP A 68 11.16 12.49 5.11
CA ASP A 68 12.58 12.56 4.82
C ASP A 68 13.43 12.39 6.10
N GLN A 69 13.08 13.08 7.18
CA GLN A 69 13.71 12.95 8.49
C GLN A 69 13.59 11.53 9.06
N THR A 70 12.43 10.89 8.84
CA THR A 70 12.20 9.51 9.30
C THR A 70 12.99 8.49 8.48
N ILE A 71 13.21 8.75 7.19
CA ILE A 71 14.10 7.95 6.35
C ILE A 71 15.55 8.04 6.87
N GLU A 72 16.04 9.24 7.15
CA GLU A 72 17.38 9.45 7.74
C GLU A 72 17.53 8.71 9.09
N LYS A 73 16.54 8.83 9.97
CA LYS A 73 16.46 8.06 11.22
C LYS A 73 16.53 6.56 10.97
N THR A 74 15.84 6.06 9.95
CA THR A 74 15.81 4.63 9.62
C THR A 74 17.19 4.16 9.16
N ILE A 75 17.86 4.93 8.32
CA ILE A 75 19.23 4.63 7.86
C ILE A 75 20.17 4.55 9.05
N GLY A 76 20.15 5.53 9.94
CA GLY A 76 20.98 5.54 11.16
C GLY A 76 20.70 4.34 12.08
N HIS A 77 19.41 3.98 12.24
CA HIS A 77 19.02 2.82 13.05
C HIS A 77 19.57 1.50 12.47
N ILE A 78 19.47 1.30 11.16
CA ILE A 78 19.98 0.10 10.48
C ILE A 78 21.50 0.04 10.54
N GLN A 79 22.21 1.15 10.33
CA GLN A 79 23.67 1.22 10.40
C GLN A 79 24.23 0.84 11.79
N GLN A 80 23.44 1.09 12.84
CA GLN A 80 23.76 0.71 14.21
C GLN A 80 23.34 -0.73 14.57
N GLY A 81 22.92 -1.53 13.60
CA GLY A 81 22.44 -2.90 13.82
C GLY A 81 21.04 -2.99 14.45
N GLY A 82 20.27 -1.88 14.39
CA GLY A 82 18.94 -1.81 14.96
C GLY A 82 17.97 -2.77 14.25
N GLN A 83 17.04 -3.35 15.03
CA GLN A 83 16.03 -4.28 14.57
C GLN A 83 14.63 -3.66 14.72
N PHE A 84 13.67 -4.19 13.97
CA PHE A 84 12.26 -3.78 14.01
C PHE A 84 11.43 -4.87 14.69
N ASP A 85 10.40 -4.48 15.46
CA ASP A 85 9.44 -5.42 16.06
C ASP A 85 8.42 -5.89 15.03
N MET A 86 8.07 -5.03 14.07
CA MET A 86 7.10 -5.32 13.03
C MET A 86 7.34 -4.53 11.75
N SER A 87 6.79 -5.03 10.65
CA SER A 87 6.74 -4.31 9.37
C SER A 87 5.32 -4.19 8.84
N LEU A 88 5.01 -3.04 8.23
CA LEU A 88 3.84 -2.82 7.38
C LEU A 88 4.33 -2.51 5.97
N GLN A 89 4.01 -3.37 5.01
CA GLN A 89 4.53 -3.30 3.64
C GLN A 89 3.41 -2.96 2.67
N VAL A 90 3.46 -1.75 2.12
CA VAL A 90 2.46 -1.23 1.18
C VAL A 90 2.99 -1.39 -0.24
N THR A 91 2.70 -2.55 -0.84
CA THR A 91 3.17 -2.91 -2.19
C THR A 91 2.37 -4.08 -2.74
N ILE A 92 2.71 -4.56 -3.95
CA ILE A 92 2.15 -5.78 -4.52
C ILE A 92 2.71 -7.02 -3.81
N PRO A 93 1.93 -8.09 -3.65
CA PRO A 93 2.31 -9.22 -2.80
C PRO A 93 3.62 -9.94 -3.20
N ASN A 94 3.97 -9.99 -4.49
CA ASN A 94 5.24 -10.59 -4.92
C ASN A 94 6.50 -9.87 -4.38
N GLU A 95 6.36 -8.66 -3.82
CA GLU A 95 7.44 -7.89 -3.20
C GLU A 95 7.46 -7.99 -1.67
N PHE A 96 6.52 -8.72 -1.06
CA PHE A 96 6.50 -8.93 0.38
C PHE A 96 7.73 -9.69 0.86
N GLN A 97 8.24 -9.30 2.01
CA GLN A 97 9.47 -9.85 2.60
C GLN A 97 9.31 -10.02 4.11
N ARG A 98 10.04 -10.95 4.68
CA ARG A 98 10.16 -11.08 6.15
C ARG A 98 11.22 -10.08 6.64
N LEU A 99 10.77 -8.93 7.14
CA LEU A 99 11.64 -7.82 7.59
C LEU A 99 11.68 -7.67 9.10
N ALA A 100 10.79 -8.34 9.82
CA ALA A 100 10.65 -8.28 11.26
C ALA A 100 10.02 -9.60 11.78
N PRO A 101 9.94 -9.82 13.09
CA PRO A 101 9.18 -10.95 13.65
C PRO A 101 7.69 -10.95 13.28
N MET A 102 7.06 -9.76 13.17
CA MET A 102 5.69 -9.59 12.70
C MET A 102 5.67 -8.81 11.39
N ASN A 103 5.09 -9.39 10.33
CA ASN A 103 5.03 -8.78 9.01
C ASN A 103 3.59 -8.70 8.52
N ILE A 104 3.16 -7.50 8.14
CA ILE A 104 1.83 -7.22 7.63
C ILE A 104 1.97 -6.73 6.19
N GLY A 105 1.33 -7.43 5.24
CA GLY A 105 1.23 -6.97 3.85
C GLY A 105 -0.02 -6.11 3.67
N TYR A 106 0.10 -4.96 3.03
CA TYR A 106 -1.03 -4.11 2.66
C TYR A 106 -0.99 -3.84 1.16
N THR A 107 -1.97 -4.39 0.44
CA THR A 107 -2.03 -4.30 -1.03
C THR A 107 -3.37 -3.75 -1.50
N ALA A 108 -3.36 -3.06 -2.64
CA ALA A 108 -4.60 -2.64 -3.30
C ALA A 108 -5.46 -3.84 -3.73
N GLY A 109 -4.84 -5.02 -3.81
CA GLY A 109 -5.52 -6.23 -4.22
C GLY A 109 -5.62 -6.37 -5.73
N ILE A 110 -6.73 -6.89 -6.21
CA ILE A 110 -6.89 -7.28 -7.60
C ILE A 110 -8.29 -6.91 -8.13
N GLU A 111 -8.36 -6.58 -9.38
CA GLU A 111 -9.60 -6.22 -10.10
C GLU A 111 -10.20 -7.44 -10.84
N THR A 112 -9.45 -8.56 -10.93
CA THR A 112 -9.85 -9.80 -11.59
C THR A 112 -10.42 -10.81 -10.60
N THR A 113 -10.73 -12.02 -11.08
CA THR A 113 -11.38 -13.08 -10.27
C THR A 113 -10.38 -14.08 -9.66
N LYS A 114 -9.08 -13.92 -9.91
CA LYS A 114 -8.04 -14.83 -9.42
C LYS A 114 -6.70 -14.09 -9.26
N ILE A 115 -6.01 -14.32 -8.14
CA ILE A 115 -4.65 -13.80 -7.93
C ILE A 115 -3.60 -14.77 -8.48
N ALA A 116 -2.41 -14.24 -8.80
CA ALA A 116 -1.29 -15.05 -9.25
C ALA A 116 -0.80 -16.01 -8.14
N HIS A 117 -0.33 -17.19 -8.51
CA HIS A 117 0.20 -18.17 -7.55
C HIS A 117 1.35 -17.62 -6.70
N GLN A 118 2.22 -16.78 -7.30
CA GLN A 118 3.31 -16.10 -6.59
C GLN A 118 2.80 -15.18 -5.47
N TRP A 119 1.63 -14.55 -5.66
CA TRP A 119 1.02 -13.71 -4.64
C TRP A 119 0.59 -14.52 -3.42
N ILE A 120 0.07 -15.74 -3.64
CA ILE A 120 -0.29 -16.64 -2.55
C ILE A 120 0.95 -17.05 -1.76
N GLN A 121 2.03 -17.44 -2.45
CA GLN A 121 3.28 -17.83 -1.80
C GLN A 121 3.81 -16.71 -0.91
N LYS A 122 3.88 -15.48 -1.44
CA LYS A 122 4.38 -14.32 -0.71
C LYS A 122 3.43 -13.83 0.39
N ALA A 123 2.12 -13.91 0.17
CA ALA A 123 1.13 -13.63 1.20
C ALA A 123 1.30 -14.58 2.40
N ASN A 124 1.56 -15.86 2.16
CA ASN A 124 1.76 -16.86 3.23
C ASN A 124 3.08 -16.67 4.02
N GLU A 125 4.00 -15.82 3.55
CA GLU A 125 5.17 -15.39 4.33
C GLU A 125 4.83 -14.30 5.37
N MET A 126 3.66 -13.67 5.26
CA MET A 126 3.21 -12.61 6.16
C MET A 126 2.43 -13.19 7.35
N ASN A 127 2.30 -12.41 8.41
CA ASN A 127 1.44 -12.76 9.54
C ASN A 127 -0.03 -12.35 9.30
N LYS A 128 -0.24 -11.34 8.44
CA LYS A 128 -1.57 -10.83 8.08
C LYS A 128 -1.49 -10.08 6.76
N ILE A 129 -2.58 -10.10 5.99
CA ILE A 129 -2.76 -9.29 4.79
C ILE A 129 -3.90 -8.31 5.00
N ILE A 130 -3.68 -7.06 4.61
CA ILE A 130 -4.71 -6.03 4.49
C ILE A 130 -4.96 -5.79 2.99
N VAL A 131 -6.21 -5.78 2.60
CA VAL A 131 -6.68 -5.43 1.25
C VAL A 131 -7.70 -4.31 1.32
N VAL A 132 -7.94 -3.63 0.19
CA VAL A 132 -8.76 -2.41 0.16
C VAL A 132 -10.26 -2.64 -0.03
N SER A 133 -10.68 -3.89 -0.24
CA SER A 133 -12.10 -4.20 -0.48
C SER A 133 -12.44 -5.63 -0.10
N ASN A 134 -13.74 -5.89 0.14
CA ASN A 134 -14.26 -7.24 0.33
C ASN A 134 -14.11 -8.09 -0.93
N HIS A 135 -14.16 -7.50 -2.12
CA HIS A 135 -13.87 -8.20 -3.37
C HIS A 135 -12.44 -8.77 -3.34
N SER A 136 -11.43 -7.95 -3.08
CA SER A 136 -10.04 -8.40 -2.98
C SER A 136 -9.87 -9.46 -1.89
N LYS A 137 -10.51 -9.30 -0.71
CA LYS A 137 -10.49 -10.29 0.37
C LYS A 137 -11.04 -11.63 -0.13
N HIS A 138 -12.21 -11.62 -0.77
CA HIS A 138 -12.85 -12.82 -1.32
C HIS A 138 -11.94 -13.53 -2.33
N ILE A 139 -11.32 -12.77 -3.25
CA ILE A 139 -10.44 -13.35 -4.27
C ILE A 139 -9.20 -14.01 -3.65
N PHE A 140 -8.56 -13.37 -2.66
CA PHE A 140 -7.43 -13.98 -1.94
C PHE A 140 -7.82 -15.28 -1.23
N GLN A 141 -9.02 -15.32 -0.63
CA GLN A 141 -9.50 -16.47 0.12
C GLN A 141 -9.90 -17.66 -0.76
N ASN A 142 -10.40 -17.37 -1.99
CA ASN A 142 -10.96 -18.40 -2.86
C ASN A 142 -10.06 -18.77 -4.06
N THR A 143 -8.89 -18.13 -4.20
CA THR A 143 -7.93 -18.55 -5.22
C THR A 143 -7.18 -19.78 -4.76
N GLU A 144 -7.26 -20.84 -5.56
CA GLU A 144 -6.52 -22.07 -5.37
C GLU A 144 -5.81 -22.49 -6.65
N TYR A 145 -4.65 -23.13 -6.48
CA TYR A 145 -3.88 -23.77 -7.54
C TYR A 145 -3.45 -25.18 -7.12
N GLN A 146 -3.54 -26.12 -8.03
CA GLN A 146 -2.87 -27.41 -7.84
C GLN A 146 -1.39 -27.24 -8.15
N ALA A 147 -0.55 -27.61 -7.23
CA ALA A 147 0.90 -27.55 -7.34
C ALA A 147 1.50 -28.90 -6.92
N GLN A 148 2.72 -29.14 -7.39
CA GLN A 148 3.47 -30.31 -6.96
C GLN A 148 4.67 -29.85 -6.14
N ASN A 149 4.86 -30.46 -4.99
CA ASN A 149 6.07 -30.26 -4.19
C ASN A 149 7.26 -30.83 -4.97
N THR A 150 8.19 -29.98 -5.35
CA THR A 150 9.35 -30.39 -6.18
C THR A 150 10.32 -31.30 -5.47
N GLN A 151 10.28 -31.37 -4.11
CA GLN A 151 11.15 -32.24 -3.33
C GLN A 151 10.53 -33.60 -3.05
N THR A 152 9.23 -33.66 -2.78
CA THR A 152 8.53 -34.90 -2.41
C THR A 152 7.71 -35.51 -3.54
N GLY A 153 7.41 -34.75 -4.60
CA GLY A 153 6.52 -35.15 -5.69
C GLY A 153 5.02 -35.13 -5.32
N GLU A 154 4.66 -34.77 -4.09
CA GLU A 154 3.28 -34.75 -3.62
C GLU A 154 2.46 -33.64 -4.24
N GLN A 155 1.21 -33.92 -4.56
CA GLN A 155 0.23 -32.91 -4.98
C GLN A 155 -0.21 -32.08 -3.78
N VAL A 156 -0.12 -30.77 -3.89
CA VAL A 156 -0.52 -29.82 -2.84
C VAL A 156 -1.44 -28.76 -3.41
N THR A 157 -2.43 -28.35 -2.64
CA THR A 157 -3.27 -27.20 -3.01
C THR A 157 -2.67 -25.93 -2.42
N LEU A 158 -2.20 -25.04 -3.32
CA LEU A 158 -1.68 -23.73 -2.95
C LEU A 158 -2.85 -22.76 -2.78
N ARG A 159 -3.03 -22.26 -1.57
CA ARG A 159 -4.05 -21.27 -1.19
C ARG A 159 -3.51 -20.32 -0.13
N THR A 160 -4.18 -19.17 0.03
CA THR A 160 -3.84 -18.25 1.12
C THR A 160 -4.27 -18.83 2.47
N GLN A 161 -3.32 -18.88 3.41
CA GLN A 161 -3.52 -19.48 4.74
C GLN A 161 -3.51 -18.44 5.86
N VAL A 162 -3.08 -17.21 5.58
CA VAL A 162 -2.96 -16.14 6.57
C VAL A 162 -4.26 -15.33 6.69
N PRO A 163 -4.53 -14.72 7.85
CA PRO A 163 -5.67 -13.83 8.02
C PRO A 163 -5.65 -12.68 7.04
N ILE A 164 -6.81 -12.38 6.44
CA ILE A 164 -7.00 -11.28 5.49
C ILE A 164 -8.08 -10.35 6.01
N GLU A 165 -7.79 -9.05 6.06
CA GLU A 165 -8.76 -8.03 6.43
C GLU A 165 -8.96 -7.02 5.30
N ALA A 166 -10.22 -6.63 5.11
CA ALA A 166 -10.56 -5.54 4.19
C ALA A 166 -10.64 -4.23 4.96
N VAL A 167 -9.80 -3.27 4.56
CA VAL A 167 -9.81 -1.90 5.07
C VAL A 167 -9.95 -0.97 3.87
N ASN A 168 -11.10 -0.36 3.72
CA ASN A 168 -11.38 0.52 2.58
C ASN A 168 -10.48 1.77 2.62
N TYR A 169 -10.25 2.36 1.44
CA TYR A 169 -9.54 3.63 1.36
C TYR A 169 -10.27 4.72 2.15
N PRO A 170 -9.54 5.56 2.91
CA PRO A 170 -10.13 6.76 3.48
C PRO A 170 -10.49 7.74 2.37
N VAL A 171 -11.54 8.50 2.59
CA VAL A 171 -11.97 9.60 1.70
C VAL A 171 -11.59 10.91 2.34
N LYS A 172 -10.92 11.80 1.59
CA LYS A 172 -10.70 13.18 2.01
C LYS A 172 -11.97 13.97 1.69
N THR A 173 -12.46 14.69 2.68
CA THR A 173 -13.47 15.74 2.47
C THR A 173 -12.77 17.06 2.15
N PHE A 174 -13.35 17.82 1.23
CA PHE A 174 -12.83 19.11 0.80
C PHE A 174 -13.98 20.12 0.94
N ASP A 175 -14.25 20.50 2.19
CA ASP A 175 -15.42 21.36 2.49
C ASP A 175 -15.21 22.83 2.08
N ASP A 176 -13.96 23.27 1.90
CA ASP A 176 -13.56 24.66 1.62
C ASP A 176 -12.91 24.83 0.23
N LEU A 177 -13.26 24.01 -0.77
CA LEU A 177 -12.74 24.25 -2.12
C LEU A 177 -13.42 25.47 -2.73
N PRO A 178 -12.64 26.37 -3.37
CA PRO A 178 -13.22 27.47 -4.12
C PRO A 178 -14.08 26.96 -5.27
N GLU A 179 -15.17 27.65 -5.52
CA GLU A 179 -16.04 27.34 -6.66
C GLU A 179 -15.24 27.46 -7.96
N LEU A 180 -15.27 26.40 -8.77
CA LEU A 180 -14.52 26.37 -10.02
C LEU A 180 -15.41 26.92 -11.16
N GLU A 181 -15.12 28.11 -11.61
CA GLU A 181 -15.75 28.68 -12.80
C GLU A 181 -15.18 27.99 -14.05
N LEU A 182 -15.96 27.07 -14.61
CA LEU A 182 -15.65 26.43 -15.88
C LEU A 182 -16.33 27.18 -17.01
N ASN A 183 -15.55 27.85 -17.87
CA ASN A 183 -16.05 28.50 -19.10
C ASN A 183 -16.36 27.43 -20.17
N VAL A 184 -17.34 26.57 -19.90
CA VAL A 184 -17.82 25.56 -20.85
C VAL A 184 -19.07 26.07 -21.55
N THR A 185 -19.12 25.92 -22.87
CA THR A 185 -20.21 26.44 -23.71
C THR A 185 -21.33 25.43 -23.94
N THR A 186 -21.17 24.19 -23.46
CA THR A 186 -22.13 23.10 -23.63
C THR A 186 -22.94 22.85 -22.36
N PRO A 187 -24.23 22.50 -22.45
CA PRO A 187 -25.08 22.26 -21.29
C PRO A 187 -24.72 20.99 -20.50
N PHE A 188 -23.95 20.10 -21.11
CA PHE A 188 -23.47 18.87 -20.50
C PHE A 188 -22.01 18.58 -20.87
N ASN A 189 -21.21 18.19 -19.90
CA ASN A 189 -19.77 17.98 -20.07
C ASN A 189 -19.32 16.69 -19.42
N PHE A 190 -18.45 15.93 -20.09
CA PHE A 190 -17.79 14.76 -19.54
C PHE A 190 -16.42 15.13 -18.99
N LEU A 191 -16.09 14.63 -17.80
CA LEU A 191 -14.76 14.75 -17.23
C LEU A 191 -14.05 13.40 -17.23
N THR A 192 -12.86 13.33 -17.80
CA THR A 192 -11.98 12.17 -17.71
C THR A 192 -10.65 12.57 -17.09
N VAL A 193 -10.30 11.95 -15.97
CA VAL A 193 -9.01 12.13 -15.29
C VAL A 193 -8.29 10.80 -15.24
N ALA A 194 -7.27 10.63 -16.06
CA ALA A 194 -6.48 9.39 -16.11
C ALA A 194 -5.07 9.63 -16.66
N GLN A 195 -4.14 8.80 -16.22
CA GLN A 195 -2.81 8.73 -16.83
C GLN A 195 -2.93 8.18 -18.27
N PHE A 196 -2.28 8.82 -19.24
CA PHE A 196 -2.30 8.39 -20.62
C PHE A 196 -1.46 7.12 -20.79
N GLY A 197 -2.14 5.96 -20.89
CA GLY A 197 -1.49 4.66 -21.03
C GLY A 197 -2.43 3.58 -21.53
N PRO A 198 -1.89 2.46 -22.04
CA PRO A 198 -2.69 1.39 -22.65
C PRO A 198 -3.82 0.87 -21.77
N ARG A 199 -3.58 0.70 -20.47
CA ARG A 199 -4.56 0.19 -19.51
C ARG A 199 -5.77 1.12 -19.36
N LYS A 200 -5.56 2.45 -19.44
CA LYS A 200 -6.63 3.44 -19.29
C LYS A 200 -7.39 3.70 -20.59
N ASN A 201 -6.81 3.29 -21.72
CA ASN A 201 -7.45 3.30 -23.04
C ASN A 201 -8.08 4.66 -23.45
N ILE A 202 -7.44 5.75 -23.05
CA ILE A 202 -7.94 7.13 -23.28
C ILE A 202 -8.14 7.42 -24.76
N GLN A 203 -7.29 6.87 -25.62
CA GLN A 203 -7.40 7.03 -27.06
C GLN A 203 -8.77 6.55 -27.58
N ASN A 204 -9.20 5.35 -27.19
CA ASN A 204 -10.51 4.84 -27.59
C ASN A 204 -11.66 5.58 -26.88
N THR A 205 -11.46 6.02 -25.64
CA THR A 205 -12.45 6.86 -24.95
C THR A 205 -12.75 8.12 -25.74
N ILE A 206 -11.70 8.83 -26.22
CA ILE A 206 -11.86 10.03 -27.05
C ILE A 206 -12.50 9.67 -28.40
N LYS A 207 -12.03 8.59 -29.06
CA LYS A 207 -12.57 8.16 -30.35
C LYS A 207 -14.08 7.91 -30.27
N TRP A 208 -14.52 7.09 -29.32
CA TRP A 208 -15.95 6.76 -29.15
C TRP A 208 -16.80 7.93 -28.67
N PHE A 209 -16.20 8.95 -28.08
CA PHE A 209 -16.92 10.16 -27.72
C PHE A 209 -17.17 11.07 -28.93
N VAL A 210 -16.30 11.04 -29.95
CA VAL A 210 -16.41 11.89 -31.15
C VAL A 210 -17.21 11.23 -32.26
N GLU A 211 -17.27 9.90 -32.34
CA GLU A 211 -18.09 9.13 -33.28
C GLU A 211 -19.58 9.12 -32.84
#